data_050d3e3a332d0393b29e65fde59d078a
#
_entry.id   050d3e3a332d0393b29e65fde59d078a
#
_cell.length_a   1.000
_cell.length_b   1.000
_cell.length_c   1.000
_cell.angle_alpha   90.00
_cell.angle_beta   90.00
_cell.angle_gamma   90.00
#
_symmetry.space_group_name_H-M   'P 1'
#
loop_
_entity.id
_entity.type
_entity.pdbx_description
1 polymer ?
#
loop_
_entity_poly.entity_id
_entity_poly.type
_entity_poly.pdbx_seq_one_letter_code
_entity_poly.pdbx_strand_id
1 'polypeptide(L)'
;MPTQLLIAPALLALVLPLSAASPETTKHIDREWFRQTLAGETAHWRQAAFRPNGFFAVSLDRQWRPVGNQYGTLVSQSRQIFDMATGFELTREPAYLDAVKKGTDFLLAHFRDTEKGLFFWSVTPEGKVIDDGKDSYGVAFTIFGLSHAARVTKDERYSKAALETWAQMKEHLRDSAGFFKPKTDRNYTRVIGQNTQNPMMHLFEALLALHDATGSKEVFRDAQAFADAIYTQLFDQREGRLPEMYDANWKPSPPEQNGRIELGHQFEWAFLLSRAVEKGFSKRFLKIGERLLDYGMKVAYDNEEGGVFSRGDYQGNAIRGPKTDWQQCESMRAMMHYAVLRGRKDLWPAFHKSLDYAKRHLIDAEYGGWYQDYDPKNPTRRTGKGNIWRLGYHICGFYAEALRLAK
;
A
#
# COMPACT_ATOMS: atom_id res chain seq x y z
N MET A 1 -6.28 -11.87 -62.43
CA MET A 1 -6.60 -10.77 -61.50
C MET A 1 -5.89 -11.06 -60.20
N PRO A 2 -4.88 -10.31 -59.78
CA PRO A 2 -4.18 -10.58 -58.54
C PRO A 2 -4.89 -9.85 -57.39
N THR A 3 -5.11 -10.60 -56.30
CA THR A 3 -5.70 -10.15 -55.06
C THR A 3 -4.69 -9.34 -54.27
N GLN A 4 -4.98 -8.06 -54.04
CA GLN A 4 -4.15 -7.19 -53.16
C GLN A 4 -4.43 -7.52 -51.71
N LEU A 5 -3.37 -7.94 -50.98
CA LEU A 5 -3.37 -8.00 -49.53
C LEU A 5 -3.26 -6.57 -48.97
N LEU A 6 -4.29 -6.14 -48.29
CA LEU A 6 -4.25 -4.91 -47.44
C LEU A 6 -3.52 -5.21 -46.15
N ILE A 7 -2.32 -4.66 -46.00
CA ILE A 7 -1.56 -4.63 -44.73
C ILE A 7 -2.09 -3.46 -43.91
N ALA A 8 -2.75 -3.77 -42.81
CA ALA A 8 -3.15 -2.75 -41.81
C ALA A 8 -1.91 -2.21 -41.08
N PRO A 9 -1.82 -0.88 -40.86
CA PRO A 9 -0.68 -0.32 -40.14
C PRO A 9 -0.77 -0.69 -38.63
N ALA A 10 0.30 -1.28 -38.11
CA ALA A 10 0.50 -1.48 -36.69
C ALA A 10 0.59 -0.11 -35.99
N LEU A 11 -0.37 0.16 -35.10
CA LEU A 11 -0.30 1.30 -34.19
C LEU A 11 0.88 1.07 -33.21
N LEU A 12 2.00 1.71 -33.49
CA LEU A 12 3.11 1.85 -32.54
C LEU A 12 2.63 2.74 -31.39
N ALA A 13 2.35 2.15 -30.23
CA ALA A 13 2.11 2.93 -29.02
C ALA A 13 3.41 3.65 -28.66
N LEU A 14 3.44 4.97 -28.86
CA LEU A 14 4.51 5.83 -28.39
C LEU A 14 4.55 5.77 -26.85
N VAL A 15 5.46 4.96 -26.33
CA VAL A 15 5.90 5.07 -24.93
C VAL A 15 6.75 6.35 -24.89
N LEU A 16 6.15 7.48 -24.49
CA LEU A 16 6.89 8.70 -24.23
C LEU A 16 7.92 8.38 -23.14
N PRO A 17 9.23 8.65 -23.35
CA PRO A 17 10.22 8.53 -22.31
C PRO A 17 9.83 9.47 -21.17
N LEU A 18 9.85 8.99 -19.91
CA LEU A 18 9.78 9.87 -18.75
C LEU A 18 10.86 10.94 -18.93
N SER A 19 10.41 12.18 -19.04
CA SER A 19 11.30 13.35 -19.07
C SER A 19 12.20 13.32 -17.84
N ALA A 20 13.49 13.61 -18.01
CA ALA A 20 14.40 13.78 -16.89
C ALA A 20 13.81 14.74 -15.86
N ALA A 21 14.03 14.46 -14.56
CA ALA A 21 13.52 15.32 -13.49
C ALA A 21 13.88 16.77 -13.76
N SER A 22 12.91 17.67 -13.60
CA SER A 22 13.18 19.09 -13.76
C SER A 22 14.23 19.55 -12.73
N PRO A 23 15.06 20.56 -13.04
CA PRO A 23 15.99 21.15 -12.08
C PRO A 23 15.31 21.58 -10.77
N GLU A 24 14.02 21.89 -10.82
CA GLU A 24 13.21 22.24 -9.65
C GLU A 24 12.92 21.01 -8.77
N THR A 25 12.61 19.86 -9.36
CA THR A 25 12.38 18.61 -8.61
C THR A 25 13.63 18.18 -7.84
N THR A 26 14.82 18.29 -8.43
CA THR A 26 16.08 17.90 -7.79
C THR A 26 16.48 18.81 -6.62
N LYS A 27 15.93 20.02 -6.52
CA LYS A 27 16.13 20.89 -5.33
C LYS A 27 15.37 20.41 -4.10
N HIS A 28 14.28 19.66 -4.29
CA HIS A 28 13.38 19.24 -3.22
C HIS A 28 13.52 17.77 -2.85
N ILE A 29 14.03 16.93 -3.76
CA ILE A 29 14.21 15.49 -3.55
C ILE A 29 15.70 15.15 -3.66
N ASP A 30 16.34 14.94 -2.51
CA ASP A 30 17.72 14.42 -2.46
C ASP A 30 17.74 12.96 -2.90
N ARG A 31 17.93 12.75 -4.20
CA ARG A 31 17.89 11.43 -4.82
C ARG A 31 18.89 10.45 -4.19
N GLU A 32 20.07 10.91 -3.83
CA GLU A 32 21.10 10.03 -3.27
C GLU A 32 20.73 9.60 -1.84
N TRP A 33 20.25 10.50 -1.00
CA TRP A 33 19.77 10.17 0.33
C TRP A 33 18.61 9.15 0.26
N PHE A 34 17.62 9.36 -0.63
CA PHE A 34 16.51 8.44 -0.81
C PHE A 34 16.97 7.06 -1.31
N ARG A 35 17.97 7.03 -2.21
CA ARG A 35 18.53 5.79 -2.74
C ARG A 35 19.25 4.98 -1.65
N GLN A 36 20.10 5.64 -0.87
CA GLN A 36 20.85 5.00 0.22
C GLN A 36 19.92 4.50 1.32
N THR A 37 18.93 5.30 1.68
CA THR A 37 17.97 4.95 2.75
C THR A 37 17.08 3.77 2.32
N LEU A 38 16.59 3.75 1.07
CA LEU A 38 15.84 2.61 0.54
C LEU A 38 16.68 1.34 0.47
N ALA A 39 17.94 1.46 0.04
CA ALA A 39 18.86 0.31 0.00
C ALA A 39 19.10 -0.26 1.42
N GLY A 40 19.32 0.61 2.40
CA GLY A 40 19.47 0.21 3.80
C GLY A 40 18.21 -0.44 4.37
N GLU A 41 17.05 0.15 4.13
CA GLU A 41 15.76 -0.37 4.60
C GLU A 41 15.49 -1.79 4.07
N THR A 42 15.58 -1.98 2.75
CA THR A 42 15.35 -3.30 2.14
C THR A 42 16.40 -4.33 2.54
N ALA A 43 17.66 -3.91 2.76
CA ALA A 43 18.73 -4.80 3.23
C ALA A 43 18.48 -5.28 4.67
N HIS A 44 18.08 -4.38 5.58
CA HIS A 44 17.72 -4.75 6.95
C HIS A 44 16.58 -5.76 6.98
N TRP A 45 15.48 -5.50 6.24
CA TRP A 45 14.35 -6.43 6.16
C TRP A 45 14.78 -7.79 5.59
N ARG A 46 15.55 -7.82 4.50
CA ARG A 46 16.03 -9.07 3.92
C ARG A 46 16.88 -9.88 4.91
N GLN A 47 17.82 -9.24 5.59
CA GLN A 47 18.74 -9.90 6.51
C GLN A 47 18.04 -10.38 7.78
N ALA A 48 17.14 -9.58 8.34
CA ALA A 48 16.48 -9.86 9.61
C ALA A 48 15.26 -10.78 9.48
N ALA A 49 14.46 -10.58 8.42
CA ALA A 49 13.16 -11.25 8.29
C ALA A 49 13.19 -12.52 7.45
N PHE A 50 13.92 -12.54 6.32
CA PHE A 50 13.87 -13.64 5.36
C PHE A 50 14.44 -14.95 5.93
N ARG A 51 13.72 -16.05 5.73
CA ARG A 51 14.11 -17.40 6.14
C ARG A 51 14.33 -18.30 4.92
N PRO A 52 15.20 -19.32 5.02
CA PRO A 52 15.53 -20.22 3.89
C PRO A 52 14.33 -20.93 3.26
N ASN A 53 13.28 -21.19 4.05
CA ASN A 53 12.03 -21.81 3.57
C ASN A 53 11.05 -20.82 2.89
N GLY A 54 11.39 -19.53 2.82
CA GLY A 54 10.55 -18.47 2.22
C GLY A 54 9.69 -17.69 3.19
N PHE A 55 9.58 -18.11 4.46
CA PHE A 55 8.86 -17.36 5.48
C PHE A 55 9.59 -16.05 5.81
N PHE A 56 8.83 -14.98 6.08
CA PHE A 56 9.37 -13.74 6.62
C PHE A 56 8.97 -13.55 8.08
N ALA A 57 9.95 -13.42 8.97
CA ALA A 57 9.72 -13.02 10.36
C ALA A 57 9.18 -11.58 10.39
N VAL A 58 8.26 -11.33 11.32
CA VAL A 58 7.52 -10.05 11.34
C VAL A 58 7.74 -9.24 12.61
N SER A 59 7.89 -9.90 13.77
CA SER A 59 8.12 -9.22 15.04
C SER A 59 9.61 -9.08 15.28
N LEU A 60 10.11 -7.84 15.11
CA LEU A 60 11.52 -7.49 15.23
C LEU A 60 11.70 -6.40 16.28
N ASP A 61 12.70 -6.57 17.15
CA ASP A 61 13.08 -5.52 18.10
C ASP A 61 13.81 -4.34 17.41
N ARG A 62 14.23 -3.35 18.19
CA ARG A 62 14.94 -2.18 17.66
C ARG A 62 16.25 -2.55 16.96
N GLN A 63 16.93 -3.61 17.39
CA GLN A 63 18.17 -4.12 16.80
C GLN A 63 17.93 -5.13 15.65
N TRP A 64 16.73 -5.16 15.09
CA TRP A 64 16.34 -6.07 14.01
C TRP A 64 16.38 -7.57 14.36
N ARG A 65 16.37 -7.93 15.66
CA ARG A 65 16.34 -9.33 16.09
C ARG A 65 14.89 -9.80 16.17
N PRO A 66 14.59 -11.02 15.68
CA PRO A 66 13.27 -11.61 15.88
C PRO A 66 12.93 -11.79 17.35
N VAL A 67 11.73 -11.39 17.75
CA VAL A 67 11.24 -11.48 19.14
C VAL A 67 9.85 -12.12 19.20
N GLY A 68 9.56 -12.78 20.32
CA GLY A 68 8.28 -13.43 20.57
C GLY A 68 7.97 -14.57 19.61
N ASN A 69 6.72 -15.02 19.64
CA ASN A 69 6.23 -16.06 18.74
C ASN A 69 6.01 -15.46 17.35
N GLN A 70 6.76 -15.98 16.37
CA GLN A 70 6.60 -15.58 14.98
C GLN A 70 5.41 -16.30 14.36
N TYR A 71 4.59 -15.58 13.62
CA TYR A 71 3.60 -16.12 12.69
C TYR A 71 3.38 -15.13 11.54
N GLY A 72 3.01 -15.65 10.39
CA GLY A 72 2.74 -14.83 9.21
C GLY A 72 1.25 -14.64 8.99
N THR A 73 0.86 -13.42 8.63
CA THR A 73 -0.45 -13.13 8.05
C THR A 73 -0.32 -12.95 6.55
N LEU A 74 -1.40 -13.06 5.79
CA LEU A 74 -1.41 -12.73 4.36
C LEU A 74 -0.80 -11.35 4.10
N VAL A 75 -1.19 -10.38 4.93
CA VAL A 75 -0.71 -8.99 4.83
C VAL A 75 0.81 -8.93 5.03
N SER A 76 1.31 -9.51 6.12
CA SER A 76 2.72 -9.41 6.47
C SER A 76 3.63 -10.07 5.44
N GLN A 77 3.27 -11.26 4.96
CA GLN A 77 4.07 -11.97 3.96
C GLN A 77 4.03 -11.25 2.60
N SER A 78 2.88 -10.78 2.18
CA SER A 78 2.74 -10.05 0.90
C SER A 78 3.47 -8.71 0.90
N ARG A 79 3.45 -7.96 2.00
CA ARG A 79 4.22 -6.71 2.15
C ARG A 79 5.73 -6.97 2.09
N GLN A 80 6.22 -8.06 2.70
CA GLN A 80 7.63 -8.43 2.59
C GLN A 80 8.03 -8.85 1.17
N ILE A 81 7.16 -9.53 0.43
CA ILE A 81 7.39 -9.82 -1.00
C ILE A 81 7.55 -8.50 -1.78
N PHE A 82 6.73 -7.49 -1.50
CA PHE A 82 6.85 -6.15 -2.10
C PHE A 82 8.16 -5.46 -1.71
N ASP A 83 8.58 -5.51 -0.43
CA ASP A 83 9.83 -4.92 0.03
C ASP A 83 11.03 -5.56 -0.68
N MET A 84 11.02 -6.89 -0.84
CA MET A 84 12.07 -7.62 -1.58
C MET A 84 12.04 -7.28 -3.07
N ALA A 85 10.87 -7.18 -3.69
CA ALA A 85 10.73 -6.77 -5.09
C ALA A 85 11.28 -5.35 -5.31
N THR A 86 11.01 -4.44 -4.39
CA THR A 86 11.53 -3.06 -4.41
C THR A 86 13.06 -3.04 -4.27
N GLY A 87 13.62 -3.84 -3.36
CA GLY A 87 15.07 -4.01 -3.21
C GLY A 87 15.73 -4.54 -4.49
N PHE A 88 15.11 -5.52 -5.15
CA PHE A 88 15.60 -6.02 -6.43
C PHE A 88 15.54 -4.95 -7.54
N GLU A 89 14.48 -4.18 -7.61
CA GLU A 89 14.37 -3.11 -8.62
C GLU A 89 15.44 -2.02 -8.43
N LEU A 90 15.76 -1.73 -7.18
CA LEU A 90 16.77 -0.74 -6.84
C LEU A 90 18.19 -1.23 -7.13
N THR A 91 18.54 -2.46 -6.69
CA THR A 91 19.93 -2.93 -6.63
C THR A 91 20.30 -3.93 -7.71
N ARG A 92 19.32 -4.67 -8.23
CA ARG A 92 19.51 -5.82 -9.13
C ARG A 92 20.25 -7.00 -8.50
N GLU A 93 20.43 -7.01 -7.18
CA GLU A 93 21.06 -8.12 -6.47
C GLU A 93 20.20 -9.39 -6.54
N PRO A 94 20.77 -10.55 -6.98
CA PRO A 94 20.03 -11.80 -7.10
C PRO A 94 19.40 -12.31 -5.80
N ALA A 95 19.99 -11.96 -4.65
CA ALA A 95 19.47 -12.36 -3.34
C ALA A 95 18.08 -11.83 -3.03
N TYR A 96 17.71 -10.65 -3.52
CA TYR A 96 16.35 -10.14 -3.42
C TYR A 96 15.38 -10.92 -4.31
N LEU A 97 15.79 -11.25 -5.53
CA LEU A 97 14.96 -12.04 -6.45
C LEU A 97 14.70 -13.45 -5.91
N ASP A 98 15.70 -14.07 -5.27
CA ASP A 98 15.55 -15.35 -4.55
C ASP A 98 14.53 -15.22 -3.41
N ALA A 99 14.62 -14.16 -2.60
CA ALA A 99 13.68 -13.89 -1.53
C ALA A 99 12.24 -13.67 -2.05
N VAL A 100 12.07 -12.94 -3.17
CA VAL A 100 10.76 -12.80 -3.82
C VAL A 100 10.20 -14.16 -4.23
N LYS A 101 10.98 -14.98 -4.95
CA LYS A 101 10.54 -16.30 -5.43
C LYS A 101 10.16 -17.22 -4.27
N LYS A 102 11.06 -17.42 -3.30
CA LYS A 102 10.82 -18.30 -2.16
C LYS A 102 9.66 -17.80 -1.28
N GLY A 103 9.57 -16.47 -1.04
CA GLY A 103 8.48 -15.89 -0.27
C GLY A 103 7.12 -16.08 -0.95
N THR A 104 7.07 -15.91 -2.27
CA THR A 104 5.85 -16.11 -3.06
C THR A 104 5.48 -17.60 -3.13
N ASP A 105 6.44 -18.49 -3.33
CA ASP A 105 6.20 -19.93 -3.34
C ASP A 105 5.73 -20.43 -1.95
N PHE A 106 6.30 -19.91 -0.84
CA PHE A 106 5.82 -20.18 0.52
C PHE A 106 4.37 -19.72 0.71
N LEU A 107 4.02 -18.50 0.25
CA LEU A 107 2.65 -18.00 0.34
C LEU A 107 1.68 -18.89 -0.44
N LEU A 108 2.02 -19.29 -1.66
CA LEU A 108 1.18 -20.15 -2.48
C LEU A 108 1.07 -21.59 -1.93
N ALA A 109 2.14 -22.12 -1.32
CA ALA A 109 2.15 -23.49 -0.79
C ALA A 109 1.40 -23.63 0.54
N HIS A 110 1.46 -22.62 1.41
CA HIS A 110 1.04 -22.76 2.81
C HIS A 110 -0.22 -21.94 3.15
N PHE A 111 -0.50 -20.86 2.44
CA PHE A 111 -1.70 -20.07 2.71
C PHE A 111 -2.87 -20.41 1.79
N ARG A 112 -2.63 -20.96 0.59
CA ARG A 112 -3.71 -21.25 -0.35
C ARG A 112 -4.61 -22.37 0.15
N ASP A 113 -5.91 -22.10 0.24
CA ASP A 113 -6.93 -23.12 0.52
C ASP A 113 -7.36 -23.80 -0.78
N THR A 114 -6.78 -24.95 -1.08
CA THR A 114 -7.07 -25.70 -2.32
C THR A 114 -8.44 -26.37 -2.31
N GLU A 115 -9.09 -26.46 -1.14
CA GLU A 115 -10.42 -27.06 -0.99
C GLU A 115 -11.54 -26.03 -1.16
N LYS A 116 -11.41 -24.86 -0.49
CA LYS A 116 -12.46 -23.84 -0.45
C LYS A 116 -12.15 -22.59 -1.29
N GLY A 117 -10.96 -22.51 -1.86
CA GLY A 117 -10.49 -21.33 -2.58
C GLY A 117 -9.99 -20.21 -1.66
N LEU A 118 -9.44 -19.16 -2.28
CA LEU A 118 -8.75 -18.06 -1.59
C LEU A 118 -7.63 -18.58 -0.67
N PHE A 119 -7.38 -17.85 0.42
CA PHE A 119 -6.23 -18.08 1.28
C PHE A 119 -6.65 -18.07 2.75
N PHE A 120 -5.95 -18.83 3.58
CA PHE A 120 -6.02 -18.76 5.03
C PHE A 120 -5.44 -17.44 5.53
N TRP A 121 -5.96 -16.90 6.63
CA TRP A 121 -5.50 -15.62 7.15
C TRP A 121 -4.06 -15.67 7.69
N SER A 122 -3.70 -16.74 8.45
CA SER A 122 -2.38 -16.81 9.08
C SER A 122 -1.85 -18.23 9.23
N VAL A 123 -0.51 -18.35 9.21
CA VAL A 123 0.23 -19.61 9.39
C VAL A 123 1.45 -19.45 10.30
N THR A 124 1.95 -20.56 10.84
CA THR A 124 3.25 -20.63 11.53
C THR A 124 4.43 -20.49 10.55
N PRO A 125 5.67 -20.27 11.02
CA PRO A 125 6.85 -20.28 10.16
C PRO A 125 7.06 -21.58 9.37
N GLU A 126 6.52 -22.70 9.84
CA GLU A 126 6.57 -24.01 9.17
C GLU A 126 5.39 -24.21 8.19
N GLY A 127 4.49 -23.22 8.07
CA GLY A 127 3.35 -23.26 7.16
C GLY A 127 2.09 -23.95 7.71
N LYS A 128 2.02 -24.23 9.03
CA LYS A 128 0.80 -24.76 9.64
C LYS A 128 -0.23 -23.66 9.84
N VAL A 129 -1.47 -23.90 9.38
CA VAL A 129 -2.58 -22.92 9.50
C VAL A 129 -2.91 -22.65 10.98
N ILE A 130 -3.02 -21.36 11.32
CA ILE A 130 -3.44 -20.85 12.63
C ILE A 130 -4.88 -20.32 12.56
N ASP A 131 -5.19 -19.51 11.55
CA ASP A 131 -6.53 -18.95 11.32
C ASP A 131 -6.89 -19.19 9.85
N ASP A 132 -7.94 -19.96 9.62
CA ASP A 132 -8.41 -20.38 8.31
C ASP A 132 -9.47 -19.44 7.70
N GLY A 133 -9.83 -18.36 8.38
CA GLY A 133 -10.78 -17.35 7.91
C GLY A 133 -10.32 -16.67 6.62
N LYS A 134 -11.29 -16.14 5.87
CA LYS A 134 -11.05 -15.46 4.59
C LYS A 134 -11.20 -13.95 4.81
N ASP A 135 -10.09 -13.26 4.82
CA ASP A 135 -10.01 -11.84 5.13
C ASP A 135 -9.76 -11.02 3.86
N SER A 136 -10.64 -10.07 3.55
CA SER A 136 -10.56 -9.30 2.29
C SER A 136 -9.32 -8.41 2.21
N TYR A 137 -8.86 -7.87 3.35
CA TYR A 137 -7.64 -7.10 3.43
C TYR A 137 -6.40 -7.97 3.11
N GLY A 138 -6.36 -9.18 3.68
CA GLY A 138 -5.31 -10.15 3.39
C GLY A 138 -5.32 -10.61 1.93
N VAL A 139 -6.51 -10.86 1.36
CA VAL A 139 -6.64 -11.25 -0.05
C VAL A 139 -6.21 -10.13 -0.99
N ALA A 140 -6.55 -8.87 -0.68
CA ALA A 140 -6.08 -7.70 -1.45
C ALA A 140 -4.54 -7.63 -1.45
N PHE A 141 -3.89 -7.79 -0.29
CA PHE A 141 -2.43 -7.84 -0.21
C PHE A 141 -1.83 -9.07 -0.91
N THR A 142 -2.54 -10.20 -0.94
CA THR A 142 -2.09 -11.36 -1.72
C THR A 142 -2.05 -11.04 -3.22
N ILE A 143 -3.09 -10.40 -3.77
CA ILE A 143 -3.10 -9.93 -5.17
C ILE A 143 -1.94 -8.96 -5.40
N PHE A 144 -1.71 -8.02 -4.49
CA PHE A 144 -0.63 -7.04 -4.55
C PHE A 144 0.75 -7.70 -4.56
N GLY A 145 1.04 -8.59 -3.60
CA GLY A 145 2.32 -9.29 -3.49
C GLY A 145 2.62 -10.16 -4.72
N LEU A 146 1.62 -10.95 -5.16
CA LEU A 146 1.72 -11.77 -6.38
C LEU A 146 1.98 -10.93 -7.63
N SER A 147 1.35 -9.77 -7.74
CA SER A 147 1.53 -8.85 -8.87
C SER A 147 2.96 -8.29 -8.92
N HIS A 148 3.50 -7.88 -7.78
CA HIS A 148 4.88 -7.42 -7.69
C HIS A 148 5.88 -8.54 -7.95
N ALA A 149 5.63 -9.75 -7.43
CA ALA A 149 6.44 -10.93 -7.73
C ALA A 149 6.44 -11.24 -9.24
N ALA A 150 5.28 -11.29 -9.89
CA ALA A 150 5.17 -11.52 -11.33
C ALA A 150 5.96 -10.47 -12.13
N ARG A 151 5.88 -9.20 -11.72
CA ARG A 151 6.53 -8.08 -12.41
C ARG A 151 8.06 -8.19 -12.40
N VAL A 152 8.67 -8.58 -11.25
CA VAL A 152 10.13 -8.64 -11.13
C VAL A 152 10.73 -9.98 -11.55
N THR A 153 10.01 -11.09 -11.34
CA THR A 153 10.48 -12.44 -11.69
C THR A 153 10.19 -12.84 -13.12
N LYS A 154 9.17 -12.23 -13.75
CA LYS A 154 8.59 -12.62 -15.04
C LYS A 154 8.03 -14.05 -15.06
N ASP A 155 7.70 -14.60 -13.88
CA ASP A 155 7.10 -15.92 -13.74
C ASP A 155 5.57 -15.80 -13.88
N GLU A 156 5.03 -16.38 -14.94
CA GLU A 156 3.61 -16.32 -15.25
C GLU A 156 2.72 -17.06 -14.24
N ARG A 157 3.28 -17.98 -13.44
CA ARG A 157 2.54 -18.65 -12.36
C ARG A 157 1.98 -17.63 -11.36
N TYR A 158 2.75 -16.57 -11.06
CA TYR A 158 2.36 -15.55 -10.09
C TYR A 158 1.28 -14.61 -10.64
N SER A 159 1.39 -14.18 -11.89
CA SER A 159 0.34 -13.38 -12.53
C SER A 159 -0.97 -14.16 -12.69
N LYS A 160 -0.90 -15.44 -13.07
CA LYS A 160 -2.06 -16.33 -13.14
C LYS A 160 -2.71 -16.50 -11.76
N ALA A 161 -1.91 -16.78 -10.72
CA ALA A 161 -2.43 -16.89 -9.34
C ALA A 161 -3.10 -15.59 -8.88
N ALA A 162 -2.55 -14.42 -9.21
CA ALA A 162 -3.15 -13.13 -8.86
C ALA A 162 -4.50 -12.90 -9.56
N LEU A 163 -4.61 -13.23 -10.85
CA LEU A 163 -5.87 -13.15 -11.61
C LEU A 163 -6.93 -14.12 -11.06
N GLU A 164 -6.53 -15.36 -10.75
CA GLU A 164 -7.41 -16.37 -10.12
C GLU A 164 -7.89 -15.88 -8.75
N THR A 165 -7.00 -15.29 -7.96
CA THR A 165 -7.33 -14.72 -6.63
C THR A 165 -8.35 -13.59 -6.76
N TRP A 166 -8.19 -12.70 -7.75
CA TRP A 166 -9.17 -11.65 -8.03
C TRP A 166 -10.53 -12.21 -8.44
N ALA A 167 -10.57 -13.22 -9.29
CA ALA A 167 -11.80 -13.88 -9.70
C ALA A 167 -12.53 -14.51 -8.50
N GLN A 168 -11.82 -15.26 -7.66
CA GLN A 168 -12.36 -15.89 -6.45
C GLN A 168 -12.81 -14.87 -5.41
N MET A 169 -12.09 -13.74 -5.25
CA MET A 169 -12.50 -12.67 -4.36
C MET A 169 -13.84 -12.07 -4.78
N LYS A 170 -14.05 -11.82 -6.09
CA LYS A 170 -15.33 -11.36 -6.64
C LYS A 170 -16.46 -12.37 -6.39
N GLU A 171 -16.18 -13.65 -6.50
CA GLU A 171 -17.16 -14.73 -6.34
C GLU A 171 -17.59 -14.91 -4.87
N HIS A 172 -16.64 -14.94 -3.94
CA HIS A 172 -16.91 -15.39 -2.57
C HIS A 172 -17.08 -14.25 -1.55
N LEU A 173 -16.37 -13.13 -1.73
CA LEU A 173 -16.35 -12.06 -0.74
C LEU A 173 -17.16 -10.83 -1.13
N ARG A 174 -17.60 -10.69 -2.38
CA ARG A 174 -18.39 -9.53 -2.81
C ARG A 174 -19.74 -9.52 -2.07
N ASP A 175 -20.15 -8.35 -1.58
CA ASP A 175 -21.42 -8.15 -0.95
C ASP A 175 -22.47 -7.59 -1.92
N SER A 176 -23.72 -7.42 -1.44
CA SER A 176 -24.83 -6.89 -2.24
C SER A 176 -24.69 -5.41 -2.62
N ALA A 177 -23.85 -4.65 -1.90
CA ALA A 177 -23.56 -3.26 -2.22
C ALA A 177 -22.47 -3.11 -3.30
N GLY A 178 -21.81 -4.22 -3.67
CA GLY A 178 -20.73 -4.25 -4.65
C GLY A 178 -19.34 -4.07 -4.05
N PHE A 179 -19.24 -3.95 -2.72
CA PHE A 179 -17.99 -3.96 -1.97
C PHE A 179 -17.61 -5.37 -1.51
N PHE A 180 -16.77 -5.48 -0.50
CA PHE A 180 -16.26 -6.77 -0.04
C PHE A 180 -16.45 -6.93 1.48
N LYS A 181 -16.97 -8.08 1.88
CA LYS A 181 -17.11 -8.48 3.28
C LYS A 181 -15.74 -8.36 3.98
N PRO A 182 -15.66 -7.84 5.20
CA PRO A 182 -14.38 -7.62 5.88
C PRO A 182 -13.61 -8.92 6.10
N LYS A 183 -14.28 -9.92 6.66
CA LYS A 183 -13.77 -11.28 6.87
C LYS A 183 -14.92 -12.26 6.88
N THR A 184 -14.68 -13.51 6.51
CA THR A 184 -15.62 -14.63 6.69
C THR A 184 -14.94 -15.80 7.38
N ASP A 185 -15.72 -16.74 7.89
CA ASP A 185 -15.23 -18.08 8.20
C ASP A 185 -14.76 -18.78 6.90
N ARG A 186 -14.06 -19.91 7.04
CA ARG A 186 -13.49 -20.67 5.93
C ARG A 186 -14.51 -21.05 4.86
N ASN A 187 -15.77 -21.30 5.26
CA ASN A 187 -16.84 -21.75 4.36
C ASN A 187 -17.70 -20.62 3.80
N TYR A 188 -17.36 -19.34 4.04
CA TYR A 188 -18.09 -18.14 3.58
C TYR A 188 -19.52 -18.00 4.13
N THR A 189 -19.86 -18.71 5.21
CA THR A 189 -21.21 -18.76 5.78
C THR A 189 -21.48 -17.63 6.77
N ARG A 190 -20.45 -17.11 7.43
CA ARG A 190 -20.55 -16.09 8.46
C ARG A 190 -19.60 -14.93 8.17
N VAL A 191 -20.17 -13.71 8.15
CA VAL A 191 -19.36 -12.47 8.08
C VAL A 191 -18.86 -12.11 9.48
N ILE A 192 -17.59 -11.74 9.58
CA ILE A 192 -16.89 -11.42 10.81
C ILE A 192 -16.27 -10.02 10.69
N GLY A 193 -16.49 -9.19 11.72
CA GLY A 193 -15.95 -7.83 11.76
C GLY A 193 -16.89 -6.78 11.17
N GLN A 194 -16.41 -5.54 11.17
CA GLN A 194 -17.14 -4.35 10.73
C GLN A 194 -16.61 -3.90 9.37
N ASN A 195 -17.48 -3.37 8.53
CA ASN A 195 -17.07 -2.79 7.25
C ASN A 195 -16.14 -1.59 7.47
N THR A 196 -15.10 -1.52 6.68
CA THR A 196 -14.11 -0.44 6.70
C THR A 196 -13.59 -0.17 5.29
N GLN A 197 -13.23 1.08 5.01
CA GLN A 197 -12.70 1.45 3.69
C GLN A 197 -11.27 0.94 3.46
N ASN A 198 -10.53 0.56 4.52
CA ASN A 198 -9.12 0.14 4.42
C ASN A 198 -8.91 -1.06 3.47
N PRO A 199 -9.63 -2.20 3.57
CA PRO A 199 -9.53 -3.26 2.58
C PRO A 199 -9.88 -2.81 1.16
N MET A 200 -10.82 -1.86 1.02
CA MET A 200 -11.22 -1.34 -0.29
C MET A 200 -10.10 -0.54 -0.93
N MET A 201 -9.38 0.26 -0.16
CA MET A 201 -8.24 1.05 -0.62
C MET A 201 -7.11 0.14 -1.13
N HIS A 202 -6.73 -0.85 -0.32
CA HIS A 202 -5.65 -1.75 -0.71
C HIS A 202 -6.05 -2.72 -1.82
N LEU A 203 -7.33 -3.05 -1.95
CA LEU A 203 -7.81 -3.75 -3.14
C LEU A 203 -7.66 -2.89 -4.39
N PHE A 204 -8.02 -1.61 -4.32
CA PHE A 204 -7.81 -0.69 -5.44
C PHE A 204 -6.33 -0.60 -5.84
N GLU A 205 -5.43 -0.45 -4.87
CA GLU A 205 -3.98 -0.46 -5.07
C GLU A 205 -3.53 -1.79 -5.72
N ALA A 206 -4.00 -2.92 -5.20
CA ALA A 206 -3.69 -4.26 -5.73
C ALA A 206 -4.15 -4.44 -7.18
N LEU A 207 -5.32 -3.92 -7.54
CA LEU A 207 -5.81 -3.96 -8.93
C LEU A 207 -4.97 -3.09 -9.88
N LEU A 208 -4.46 -1.94 -9.41
CA LEU A 208 -3.51 -1.14 -10.19
C LEU A 208 -2.20 -1.90 -10.40
N ALA A 209 -1.68 -2.58 -9.37
CA ALA A 209 -0.49 -3.41 -9.47
C ALA A 209 -0.70 -4.63 -10.37
N LEU A 210 -1.87 -5.28 -10.30
CA LEU A 210 -2.25 -6.41 -11.14
C LEU A 210 -2.35 -6.00 -12.61
N HIS A 211 -2.93 -4.83 -12.87
CA HIS A 211 -2.94 -4.27 -14.23
C HIS A 211 -1.52 -4.00 -14.75
N ASP A 212 -0.64 -3.45 -13.93
CA ASP A 212 0.77 -3.22 -14.30
C ASP A 212 1.52 -4.52 -14.61
N ALA A 213 1.21 -5.59 -13.89
CA ALA A 213 1.86 -6.88 -14.07
C ALA A 213 1.36 -7.65 -15.30
N THR A 214 0.08 -7.46 -15.67
CA THR A 214 -0.60 -8.32 -16.67
C THR A 214 -1.01 -7.59 -17.95
N GLY A 215 -1.13 -6.27 -17.92
CA GLY A 215 -1.73 -5.48 -19.00
C GLY A 215 -3.24 -5.74 -19.20
N SER A 216 -3.91 -6.43 -18.27
CA SER A 216 -5.31 -6.84 -18.41
C SER A 216 -6.26 -5.65 -18.46
N LYS A 217 -6.95 -5.49 -19.60
CA LYS A 217 -7.99 -4.47 -19.76
C LYS A 217 -9.24 -4.74 -18.91
N GLU A 218 -9.48 -5.98 -18.54
CA GLU A 218 -10.57 -6.34 -17.63
C GLU A 218 -10.27 -5.84 -16.23
N VAL A 219 -9.09 -6.14 -15.69
CA VAL A 219 -8.64 -5.63 -14.38
C VAL A 219 -8.67 -4.11 -14.34
N PHE A 220 -8.25 -3.43 -15.42
CA PHE A 220 -8.32 -1.97 -15.50
C PHE A 220 -9.76 -1.45 -15.39
N ARG A 221 -10.71 -2.06 -16.12
CA ARG A 221 -12.14 -1.69 -16.05
C ARG A 221 -12.72 -1.99 -14.66
N ASP A 222 -12.39 -3.14 -14.08
CA ASP A 222 -12.81 -3.51 -12.73
C ASP A 222 -12.32 -2.50 -11.70
N ALA A 223 -11.04 -2.11 -11.76
CA ALA A 223 -10.46 -1.11 -10.87
C ALA A 223 -11.13 0.27 -11.01
N GLN A 224 -11.44 0.68 -12.24
CA GLN A 224 -12.13 1.96 -12.47
C GLN A 224 -13.58 1.91 -11.95
N ALA A 225 -14.32 0.85 -12.23
CA ALA A 225 -15.69 0.67 -11.74
C ALA A 225 -15.73 0.60 -10.21
N PHE A 226 -14.74 -0.04 -9.60
CA PHE A 226 -14.61 -0.13 -8.15
C PHE A 226 -14.33 1.25 -7.52
N ALA A 227 -13.41 2.03 -8.07
CA ALA A 227 -13.18 3.41 -7.64
C ALA A 227 -14.44 4.27 -7.79
N ASP A 228 -15.18 4.11 -8.89
CA ASP A 228 -16.45 4.81 -9.09
C ASP A 228 -17.47 4.49 -7.99
N ALA A 229 -17.61 3.21 -7.63
CA ALA A 229 -18.51 2.78 -6.55
C ALA A 229 -18.13 3.41 -5.20
N ILE A 230 -16.81 3.40 -4.84
CA ILE A 230 -16.31 3.99 -3.61
C ILE A 230 -16.65 5.48 -3.54
N TYR A 231 -16.34 6.24 -4.60
CA TYR A 231 -16.53 7.70 -4.58
C TYR A 231 -17.98 8.14 -4.79
N THR A 232 -18.82 7.26 -5.31
CA THR A 232 -20.26 7.53 -5.38
C THR A 232 -20.97 7.22 -4.07
N GLN A 233 -20.55 6.18 -3.35
CA GLN A 233 -21.28 5.67 -2.19
C GLN A 233 -20.65 6.02 -0.83
N LEU A 234 -19.30 6.07 -0.75
CA LEU A 234 -18.58 6.20 0.51
C LEU A 234 -17.95 7.58 0.73
N PHE A 235 -17.66 8.31 -0.34
CA PHE A 235 -17.01 9.61 -0.25
C PHE A 235 -17.98 10.69 0.23
N ASP A 236 -17.64 11.36 1.33
CA ASP A 236 -18.37 12.53 1.82
C ASP A 236 -18.14 13.72 0.89
N GLN A 237 -19.09 13.92 -0.03
CA GLN A 237 -19.02 15.00 -1.03
C GLN A 237 -19.01 16.40 -0.42
N ARG A 238 -19.56 16.58 0.77
CA ARG A 238 -19.60 17.88 1.43
C ARG A 238 -18.23 18.21 2.03
N GLU A 239 -17.69 17.30 2.82
CA GLU A 239 -16.47 17.53 3.58
C GLU A 239 -15.20 17.19 2.78
N GLY A 240 -15.29 16.41 1.71
CA GLY A 240 -14.14 16.03 0.88
C GLY A 240 -13.26 14.94 1.51
N ARG A 241 -13.85 14.00 2.23
CA ARG A 241 -13.16 12.96 2.99
C ARG A 241 -13.81 11.59 2.84
N LEU A 242 -13.09 10.55 3.25
CA LEU A 242 -13.61 9.19 3.41
C LEU A 242 -13.62 8.82 4.90
N PRO A 243 -14.79 8.52 5.50
CA PRO A 243 -14.85 7.87 6.81
C PRO A 243 -14.11 6.54 6.82
N GLU A 244 -13.66 6.09 8.00
CA GLU A 244 -12.95 4.82 8.12
C GLU A 244 -13.89 3.64 8.30
N MET A 245 -14.90 3.77 9.15
CA MET A 245 -15.76 2.68 9.60
C MET A 245 -17.19 2.86 9.11
N TYR A 246 -17.83 1.75 8.74
CA TYR A 246 -19.18 1.70 8.22
C TYR A 246 -19.98 0.59 8.89
N ASP A 247 -21.30 0.77 8.92
CA ASP A 247 -22.26 -0.27 9.32
C ASP A 247 -22.39 -1.36 8.23
N ALA A 248 -23.25 -2.35 8.47
CA ALA A 248 -23.52 -3.43 7.52
C ALA A 248 -24.10 -2.96 6.17
N ASN A 249 -24.65 -1.75 6.10
CA ASN A 249 -25.23 -1.14 4.91
C ASN A 249 -24.31 -0.07 4.27
N TRP A 250 -23.06 -0.03 4.66
CA TRP A 250 -22.05 0.93 4.21
C TRP A 250 -22.40 2.40 4.52
N LYS A 251 -23.17 2.65 5.57
CA LYS A 251 -23.34 3.99 6.14
C LYS A 251 -22.21 4.27 7.13
N PRO A 252 -21.66 5.50 7.16
CA PRO A 252 -20.62 5.84 8.13
C PRO A 252 -21.07 5.55 9.55
N SER A 253 -20.25 4.80 10.30
CA SER A 253 -20.54 4.46 11.70
C SER A 253 -20.41 5.69 12.58
N PRO A 254 -21.29 5.88 13.57
CA PRO A 254 -21.15 6.96 14.54
C PRO A 254 -19.97 6.70 15.50
N PRO A 255 -19.46 7.74 16.21
CA PRO A 255 -18.28 7.62 17.09
C PRO A 255 -18.40 6.51 18.14
N GLU A 256 -19.57 6.31 18.73
CA GLU A 256 -19.83 5.25 19.72
C GLU A 256 -19.74 3.83 19.14
N GLN A 257 -19.79 3.69 17.82
CA GLN A 257 -19.56 2.45 17.08
C GLN A 257 -18.23 2.47 16.33
N ASN A 258 -17.22 3.08 16.92
CA ASN A 258 -15.87 3.18 16.39
C ASN A 258 -15.72 4.06 15.13
N GLY A 259 -16.74 4.90 14.84
CA GLY A 259 -16.69 5.86 13.73
C GLY A 259 -15.56 6.88 13.91
N ARG A 260 -14.76 7.06 12.87
CA ARG A 260 -13.61 7.96 12.86
C ARG A 260 -13.14 8.29 11.44
N ILE A 261 -12.27 9.26 11.35
CA ILE A 261 -11.49 9.53 10.13
C ILE A 261 -10.06 9.06 10.38
N GLU A 262 -9.57 8.13 9.58
CA GLU A 262 -8.15 7.77 9.55
C GLU A 262 -7.46 8.74 8.60
N LEU A 263 -6.64 9.64 9.16
CA LEU A 263 -6.13 10.79 8.42
C LEU A 263 -5.05 10.40 7.40
N GLY A 264 -4.25 9.38 7.71
CA GLY A 264 -3.26 8.83 6.77
C GLY A 264 -3.89 8.30 5.48
N HIS A 265 -5.05 7.65 5.58
CA HIS A 265 -5.76 7.10 4.42
C HIS A 265 -6.26 8.18 3.45
N GLN A 266 -6.50 9.41 3.91
CA GLN A 266 -6.87 10.51 3.00
C GLN A 266 -5.71 10.82 2.02
N PHE A 267 -4.48 10.85 2.53
CA PHE A 267 -3.28 11.04 1.71
C PHE A 267 -3.00 9.84 0.79
N GLU A 268 -3.15 8.63 1.32
CA GLU A 268 -2.92 7.40 0.55
C GLU A 268 -3.90 7.28 -0.61
N TRP A 269 -5.20 7.53 -0.40
CA TRP A 269 -6.18 7.62 -1.46
C TRP A 269 -5.87 8.71 -2.47
N ALA A 270 -5.48 9.91 -2.02
CA ALA A 270 -5.10 11.01 -2.90
C ALA A 270 -3.97 10.57 -3.84
N PHE A 271 -2.93 9.94 -3.30
CA PHE A 271 -1.83 9.38 -4.05
C PHE A 271 -2.29 8.32 -5.06
N LEU A 272 -3.06 7.32 -4.61
CA LEU A 272 -3.52 6.21 -5.46
C LEU A 272 -4.39 6.70 -6.62
N LEU A 273 -5.28 7.67 -6.40
CA LEU A 273 -6.10 8.24 -7.46
C LEU A 273 -5.27 9.02 -8.48
N SER A 274 -4.29 9.77 -8.02
CA SER A 274 -3.38 10.48 -8.91
C SER A 274 -2.55 9.50 -9.76
N ARG A 275 -2.09 8.38 -9.16
CA ARG A 275 -1.43 7.28 -9.87
C ARG A 275 -2.35 6.60 -10.89
N ALA A 276 -3.62 6.38 -10.54
CA ALA A 276 -4.59 5.81 -11.47
C ALA A 276 -4.81 6.71 -12.71
N VAL A 277 -4.84 8.03 -12.50
CA VAL A 277 -4.95 8.98 -13.63
C VAL A 277 -3.70 8.97 -14.52
N GLU A 278 -2.50 8.75 -13.97
CA GLU A 278 -1.30 8.52 -14.79
C GLU A 278 -1.43 7.27 -15.67
N LYS A 279 -2.19 6.26 -15.21
CA LYS A 279 -2.45 5.01 -15.95
C LYS A 279 -3.60 5.11 -16.95
N GLY A 280 -4.24 6.24 -17.07
CA GLY A 280 -5.31 6.49 -18.02
C GLY A 280 -6.73 6.50 -17.45
N PHE A 281 -6.89 6.51 -16.13
CA PHE A 281 -8.19 6.74 -15.51
C PHE A 281 -8.72 8.14 -15.82
N SER A 282 -10.04 8.31 -15.73
CA SER A 282 -10.68 9.60 -15.93
C SER A 282 -10.10 10.68 -15.01
N LYS A 283 -9.82 11.87 -15.57
CA LYS A 283 -9.33 13.04 -14.81
C LYS A 283 -10.24 13.49 -13.66
N ARG A 284 -11.51 13.04 -13.62
CA ARG A 284 -12.41 13.30 -12.49
C ARG A 284 -11.85 12.78 -11.17
N PHE A 285 -11.13 11.66 -11.19
CA PHE A 285 -10.50 11.08 -10.00
C PHE A 285 -9.41 11.98 -9.41
N LEU A 286 -8.75 12.77 -10.24
CA LEU A 286 -7.79 13.76 -9.76
C LEU A 286 -8.44 14.82 -8.87
N LYS A 287 -9.63 15.31 -9.25
CA LYS A 287 -10.38 16.28 -8.42
C LYS A 287 -10.79 15.70 -7.06
N ILE A 288 -11.13 14.40 -7.03
CA ILE A 288 -11.44 13.71 -5.77
C ILE A 288 -10.17 13.57 -4.93
N GLY A 289 -9.06 13.14 -5.54
CA GLY A 289 -7.77 13.03 -4.88
C GLY A 289 -7.27 14.37 -4.31
N GLU A 290 -7.45 15.46 -5.03
CA GLU A 290 -7.12 16.82 -4.55
C GLU A 290 -7.93 17.19 -3.30
N ARG A 291 -9.23 16.88 -3.28
CA ARG A 291 -10.08 17.15 -2.10
C ARG A 291 -9.67 16.33 -0.88
N LEU A 292 -9.29 15.07 -1.07
CA LEU A 292 -8.77 14.22 0.00
C LEU A 292 -7.43 14.74 0.53
N LEU A 293 -6.53 15.15 -0.36
CA LEU A 293 -5.26 15.78 0.00
C LEU A 293 -5.48 17.07 0.80
N ASP A 294 -6.35 17.96 0.32
CA ASP A 294 -6.63 19.24 0.96
C ASP A 294 -7.30 19.04 2.33
N TYR A 295 -8.19 18.04 2.47
CA TYR A 295 -8.74 17.66 3.77
C TYR A 295 -7.64 17.16 4.71
N GLY A 296 -6.78 16.27 4.25
CA GLY A 296 -5.63 15.78 5.01
C GLY A 296 -4.71 16.91 5.45
N MET A 297 -4.36 17.83 4.56
CA MET A 297 -3.53 18.99 4.88
C MET A 297 -4.20 19.93 5.89
N LYS A 298 -5.49 20.17 5.76
CA LYS A 298 -6.26 21.04 6.67
C LYS A 298 -6.37 20.46 8.08
N VAL A 299 -6.63 19.15 8.18
CA VAL A 299 -7.00 18.51 9.46
C VAL A 299 -5.82 17.81 10.12
N ALA A 300 -5.02 17.08 9.33
CA ALA A 300 -3.98 16.23 9.90
C ALA A 300 -2.63 16.94 10.08
N TYR A 301 -2.29 17.89 9.20
CA TYR A 301 -0.95 18.46 9.18
C TYR A 301 -0.67 19.31 10.43
N ASP A 302 0.45 19.02 11.08
CA ASP A 302 0.93 19.78 12.24
C ASP A 302 1.81 20.96 11.80
N ASN A 303 1.23 22.15 11.82
CA ASN A 303 1.92 23.37 11.43
C ASN A 303 3.06 23.77 12.39
N GLU A 304 3.07 23.27 13.62
CA GLU A 304 4.07 23.61 14.65
C GLU A 304 5.32 22.72 14.49
N GLU A 305 5.13 21.39 14.50
CA GLU A 305 6.23 20.43 14.52
C GLU A 305 6.50 19.76 13.15
N GLY A 306 5.55 19.81 12.24
CA GLY A 306 5.57 19.01 11.01
C GLY A 306 5.02 17.60 11.22
N GLY A 307 4.88 16.88 10.12
CA GLY A 307 4.22 15.59 10.12
C GLY A 307 2.71 15.69 10.28
N VAL A 308 2.04 14.54 10.43
CA VAL A 308 0.58 14.45 10.47
C VAL A 308 0.10 13.68 11.69
N PHE A 309 -1.06 14.09 12.23
CA PHE A 309 -1.78 13.33 13.25
C PHE A 309 -2.50 12.13 12.63
N SER A 310 -2.71 11.08 13.43
CA SER A 310 -3.21 9.80 12.95
C SER A 310 -4.71 9.80 12.71
N ARG A 311 -5.48 10.39 13.60
CA ARG A 311 -6.95 10.29 13.61
C ARG A 311 -7.62 11.66 13.68
N GLY A 312 -8.79 11.74 13.09
CA GLY A 312 -9.70 12.87 13.18
C GLY A 312 -11.10 12.45 13.61
N ASP A 313 -11.83 13.41 14.19
CA ASP A 313 -13.26 13.29 14.46
C ASP A 313 -14.12 13.69 13.24
N TYR A 314 -15.42 13.52 13.35
CA TYR A 314 -16.36 13.95 12.29
C TYR A 314 -16.59 15.47 12.25
N GLN A 315 -16.12 16.23 13.22
CA GLN A 315 -16.17 17.68 13.28
C GLN A 315 -15.00 18.33 12.52
N GLY A 316 -14.03 17.52 12.05
CA GLY A 316 -12.85 18.00 11.31
C GLY A 316 -11.71 18.45 12.23
N ASN A 317 -11.63 17.91 13.45
CA ASN A 317 -10.52 18.15 14.36
C ASN A 317 -9.58 16.94 14.37
N ALA A 318 -8.26 17.19 14.37
CA ALA A 318 -7.29 16.15 14.62
C ALA A 318 -7.29 15.74 16.11
N ILE A 319 -7.23 14.45 16.37
CA ILE A 319 -7.00 13.90 17.70
C ILE A 319 -5.49 13.87 17.92
N ARG A 320 -5.00 14.82 18.75
CA ARG A 320 -3.57 14.94 19.07
C ARG A 320 -3.10 13.74 19.88
N GLY A 321 -1.98 13.13 19.47
CA GLY A 321 -1.40 11.94 20.10
C GLY A 321 -0.12 11.52 19.38
N PRO A 322 0.34 10.29 19.60
CA PRO A 322 1.49 9.74 18.90
C PRO A 322 1.32 9.82 17.38
N LYS A 323 2.39 10.19 16.69
CA LYS A 323 2.45 10.20 15.23
C LYS A 323 3.11 8.92 14.76
N THR A 324 2.45 8.18 13.87
CA THR A 324 2.89 6.87 13.41
C THR A 324 3.65 6.95 12.09
N ASP A 325 4.57 6.04 11.88
CA ASP A 325 5.46 5.93 10.72
C ASP A 325 4.73 5.96 9.37
N TRP A 326 3.75 5.04 9.19
CA TRP A 326 3.10 4.86 7.90
C TRP A 326 2.33 6.09 7.42
N GLN A 327 1.70 6.81 8.34
CA GLN A 327 0.95 8.01 8.00
C GLN A 327 1.88 9.17 7.60
N GLN A 328 3.08 9.22 8.20
CA GLN A 328 4.11 10.16 7.76
C GLN A 328 4.59 9.79 6.34
N CYS A 329 4.83 8.51 6.08
CA CYS A 329 5.22 8.05 4.75
C CYS A 329 4.16 8.40 3.69
N GLU A 330 2.89 8.09 3.93
CA GLU A 330 1.83 8.32 2.96
C GLU A 330 1.54 9.81 2.76
N SER A 331 1.58 10.62 3.82
CA SER A 331 1.42 12.07 3.69
C SER A 331 2.55 12.70 2.87
N MET A 332 3.80 12.37 3.16
CA MET A 332 4.95 12.87 2.41
C MET A 332 4.96 12.36 0.96
N ARG A 333 4.57 11.09 0.75
CA ARG A 333 4.42 10.49 -0.58
C ARG A 333 3.41 11.24 -1.42
N ALA A 334 2.23 11.55 -0.86
CA ALA A 334 1.20 12.33 -1.54
C ALA A 334 1.65 13.78 -1.80
N MET A 335 2.19 14.49 -0.80
CA MET A 335 2.67 15.86 -0.97
C MET A 335 3.69 15.96 -2.11
N MET A 336 4.72 15.12 -2.09
CA MET A 336 5.77 15.09 -3.10
C MET A 336 5.22 14.77 -4.50
N HIS A 337 4.36 13.76 -4.59
CA HIS A 337 3.74 13.34 -5.84
C HIS A 337 2.91 14.47 -6.47
N TYR A 338 2.06 15.14 -5.67
CA TYR A 338 1.25 16.24 -6.16
C TYR A 338 2.08 17.50 -6.49
N ALA A 339 3.12 17.78 -5.71
CA ALA A 339 4.02 18.90 -5.99
C ALA A 339 4.71 18.73 -7.34
N VAL A 340 5.21 17.54 -7.66
CA VAL A 340 5.94 17.26 -8.91
C VAL A 340 4.98 17.11 -10.10
N LEU A 341 3.93 16.30 -9.97
CA LEU A 341 3.13 15.88 -11.12
C LEU A 341 1.82 16.66 -11.30
N ARG A 342 1.36 17.34 -10.27
CA ARG A 342 0.09 18.09 -10.29
C ARG A 342 0.27 19.59 -10.05
N GLY A 343 1.52 20.05 -9.99
CA GLY A 343 1.86 21.47 -9.87
C GLY A 343 1.58 22.10 -8.50
N ARG A 344 1.30 21.28 -7.46
CA ARG A 344 1.03 21.73 -6.09
C ARG A 344 2.34 22.09 -5.36
N LYS A 345 3.07 23.06 -5.89
CA LYS A 345 4.36 23.49 -5.32
C LYS A 345 4.25 24.09 -3.92
N ASP A 346 3.07 24.53 -3.53
CA ASP A 346 2.69 24.97 -2.19
C ASP A 346 2.88 23.88 -1.12
N LEU A 347 2.99 22.61 -1.50
CA LEU A 347 3.20 21.49 -0.58
C LEU A 347 4.68 21.28 -0.17
N TRP A 348 5.65 21.85 -0.88
CA TRP A 348 7.06 21.63 -0.58
C TRP A 348 7.49 22.05 0.83
N PRO A 349 7.06 23.20 1.38
CA PRO A 349 7.40 23.57 2.75
C PRO A 349 6.89 22.54 3.77
N ALA A 350 5.65 22.04 3.59
CA ALA A 350 5.08 21.03 4.46
C ALA A 350 5.79 19.68 4.33
N PHE A 351 6.15 19.27 3.11
CA PHE A 351 6.95 18.08 2.85
C PHE A 351 8.29 18.12 3.58
N HIS A 352 9.07 19.20 3.43
CA HIS A 352 10.37 19.33 4.08
C HIS A 352 10.26 19.29 5.60
N LYS A 353 9.30 20.03 6.15
CA LYS A 353 9.07 20.05 7.59
C LYS A 353 8.66 18.67 8.13
N SER A 354 7.85 17.91 7.37
CA SER A 354 7.49 16.54 7.72
C SER A 354 8.67 15.57 7.61
N LEU A 355 9.52 15.74 6.61
CA LEU A 355 10.74 14.93 6.45
C LEU A 355 11.74 15.20 7.58
N ASP A 356 11.91 16.47 7.99
CA ASP A 356 12.74 16.84 9.13
C ASP A 356 12.18 16.29 10.44
N TYR A 357 10.84 16.31 10.61
CA TYR A 357 10.19 15.65 11.74
C TYR A 357 10.49 14.15 11.77
N ALA A 358 10.35 13.46 10.64
CA ALA A 358 10.64 12.03 10.53
C ALA A 358 12.11 11.72 10.84
N LYS A 359 13.06 12.52 10.33
CA LYS A 359 14.49 12.38 10.60
C LYS A 359 14.83 12.56 12.10
N ARG A 360 14.15 13.46 12.78
CA ARG A 360 14.40 13.73 14.22
C ARG A 360 13.78 12.68 15.15
N HIS A 361 12.62 12.10 14.77
CA HIS A 361 11.78 11.38 15.72
C HIS A 361 11.48 9.94 15.35
N LEU A 362 11.46 9.61 14.04
CA LEU A 362 11.02 8.31 13.56
C LEU A 362 12.14 7.49 12.92
N ILE A 363 13.13 8.11 12.29
CA ILE A 363 14.26 7.39 11.72
C ILE A 363 15.29 7.08 12.81
N ASP A 364 15.64 5.80 12.93
CA ASP A 364 16.63 5.34 13.91
C ASP A 364 18.05 5.52 13.36
N ALA A 365 18.75 6.55 13.83
CA ALA A 365 20.10 6.86 13.39
C ALA A 365 21.15 5.82 13.83
N GLU A 366 20.85 5.00 14.87
CA GLU A 366 21.79 4.02 15.42
C GLU A 366 21.69 2.66 14.69
N TYR A 367 20.45 2.16 14.51
CA TYR A 367 20.21 0.83 13.94
C TYR A 367 19.59 0.87 12.54
N GLY A 368 19.34 2.05 11.98
CA GLY A 368 18.64 2.20 10.71
C GLY A 368 17.15 1.87 10.81
N GLY A 369 16.43 2.09 9.71
CA GLY A 369 14.97 1.90 9.65
C GLY A 369 14.19 2.90 10.48
N TRP A 370 12.91 2.63 10.68
CA TRP A 370 12.01 3.53 11.38
C TRP A 370 11.51 2.93 12.70
N TYR A 371 11.21 3.80 13.67
CA TYR A 371 10.32 3.48 14.79
C TYR A 371 8.87 3.48 14.31
N GLN A 372 8.01 2.68 14.93
CA GLN A 372 6.60 2.56 14.52
C GLN A 372 5.78 3.81 14.87
N ASP A 373 6.19 4.56 15.89
CA ASP A 373 5.58 5.82 16.29
C ASP A 373 6.55 6.67 17.12
N TYR A 374 6.19 7.94 17.25
CA TYR A 374 6.78 8.85 18.23
C TYR A 374 5.68 9.48 19.09
N ASP A 375 5.84 9.37 20.42
CA ASP A 375 4.95 9.97 21.40
C ASP A 375 5.68 11.11 22.14
N PRO A 376 5.27 12.37 21.95
CA PRO A 376 5.91 13.49 22.65
C PRO A 376 5.76 13.44 24.19
N LYS A 377 4.78 12.69 24.71
CA LYS A 377 4.62 12.43 26.15
C LYS A 377 5.61 11.40 26.68
N ASN A 378 6.20 10.59 25.80
CA ASN A 378 7.22 9.60 26.13
C ASN A 378 8.35 9.62 25.09
N PRO A 379 9.14 10.72 25.01
CA PRO A 379 10.07 10.97 23.91
C PRO A 379 11.28 10.03 23.87
N THR A 380 11.53 9.29 24.94
CA THR A 380 12.62 8.30 25.02
C THR A 380 12.19 6.90 24.64
N ARG A 381 10.89 6.64 24.49
CA ARG A 381 10.38 5.35 24.04
C ARG A 381 10.85 5.05 22.61
N ARG A 382 11.42 3.87 22.43
CA ARG A 382 11.83 3.35 21.11
C ARG A 382 11.11 2.06 20.84
N THR A 383 10.36 2.03 19.75
CA THR A 383 9.60 0.85 19.33
C THR A 383 10.48 -0.11 18.52
N GLY A 384 10.04 -1.36 18.38
CA GLY A 384 10.66 -2.32 17.46
C GLY A 384 10.47 -1.93 16.00
N LYS A 385 11.14 -2.65 15.11
CA LYS A 385 11.12 -2.39 13.66
C LYS A 385 9.90 -2.98 12.97
N GLY A 386 9.31 -4.04 13.51
CA GLY A 386 8.18 -4.69 12.87
C GLY A 386 7.23 -5.41 13.81
N ASN A 387 6.02 -5.61 13.31
CA ASN A 387 4.99 -6.49 13.84
C ASN A 387 4.09 -6.96 12.68
N ILE A 388 3.05 -7.76 12.97
CA ILE A 388 2.17 -8.32 11.92
C ILE A 388 1.45 -7.28 11.04
N TRP A 389 1.39 -6.02 11.47
CA TRP A 389 0.73 -4.91 10.77
C TRP A 389 1.70 -3.91 10.17
N ARG A 390 2.86 -3.73 10.78
CA ARG A 390 3.85 -2.70 10.43
C ARG A 390 5.16 -3.32 10.01
N LEU A 391 5.51 -3.10 8.77
CA LEU A 391 6.67 -3.63 8.05
C LEU A 391 7.26 -2.52 7.17
N GLY A 392 8.17 -2.84 6.28
CA GLY A 392 8.81 -1.89 5.37
C GLY A 392 7.90 -1.26 4.30
N TYR A 393 6.73 -1.82 4.05
CA TYR A 393 5.86 -1.51 2.92
C TYR A 393 5.63 0.00 2.66
N HIS A 394 5.17 0.76 3.66
CA HIS A 394 4.92 2.20 3.50
C HIS A 394 6.22 2.99 3.33
N ILE A 395 7.27 2.60 4.05
CA ILE A 395 8.59 3.23 3.99
C ILE A 395 9.22 2.99 2.61
N CYS A 396 9.24 1.75 2.15
CA CYS A 396 9.74 1.38 0.81
C CYS A 396 8.91 2.06 -0.29
N GLY A 397 7.60 2.11 -0.15
CA GLY A 397 6.69 2.78 -1.08
C GLY A 397 6.96 4.28 -1.19
N PHE A 398 7.17 4.96 -0.07
CA PHE A 398 7.52 6.39 -0.03
C PHE A 398 8.87 6.65 -0.71
N TYR A 399 9.91 5.91 -0.34
CA TYR A 399 11.24 6.09 -0.92
C TYR A 399 11.31 5.73 -2.40
N ALA A 400 10.63 4.65 -2.81
CA ALA A 400 10.56 4.26 -4.22
C ALA A 400 9.86 5.33 -5.08
N GLU A 401 8.80 5.97 -4.55
CA GLU A 401 8.13 7.07 -5.25
C GLU A 401 9.04 8.29 -5.37
N ALA A 402 9.80 8.65 -4.31
CA ALA A 402 10.77 9.74 -4.38
C ALA A 402 11.79 9.51 -5.51
N LEU A 403 12.33 8.28 -5.59
CA LEU A 403 13.28 7.92 -6.65
C LEU A 403 12.63 7.90 -8.04
N ARG A 404 11.35 7.53 -8.14
CA ARG A 404 10.62 7.59 -9.41
C ARG A 404 10.45 9.02 -9.90
N LEU A 405 10.16 9.96 -9.01
CA LEU A 405 9.95 11.37 -9.33
C LEU A 405 11.26 12.13 -9.60
N ALA A 406 12.36 11.68 -9.04
CA ALA A 406 13.70 12.28 -9.19
C ALA A 406 14.53 11.69 -10.36
N LYS A 407 13.87 11.04 -11.33
CA LYS A 407 14.51 10.45 -12.51
C LYS A 407 14.88 11.49 -13.56
#